data_753e13419f4a4faad0eafb797c171f53
#
_entry.id   753e13419f4a4faad0eafb797c171f53
#
_cell.length_a   1.000
_cell.length_b   1.000
_cell.length_c   1.000
_cell.angle_alpha   90.00
_cell.angle_beta   90.00
_cell.angle_gamma   90.00
#
_symmetry.space_group_name_H-M   'P 1'
#
loop_
_entity.id
_entity.type
_entity.pdbx_description
1 polymer ?
#
loop_
_entity_poly.entity_id
_entity_poly.type
_entity_poly.pdbx_seq_one_letter_code
_entity_poly.pdbx_strand_id
1 'polypeptide(L)'
;MAKKNGEKLYSRVFRQVRAYILQHNLQPGDLLPTEQTLVEMLGVSRNVLREAIKSMELLGMVSAQPGRGTTLKAFSLDFVFQNVIFAAAGEEDNAVAEMLEIRKRLELGYMRQAFASLQPQDIVHIRSIMETIKKQWENHNFFHADDRDFHMALFSRVDNRTLQTMMEAIWDVDANFKTDEKLKHLDDTIIKHENIVRALEANNEEAFEAAMMAHFASGKYSRKATSFEEI
;
A
#
# COMPACT_ATOMS: atom_id res chain seq x y z
N MET A 1 -24.21 -18.87 31.36
CA MET A 1 -23.23 -19.76 30.69
C MET A 1 -22.86 -19.18 29.35
N ALA A 2 -21.68 -18.57 29.25
CA ALA A 2 -21.20 -17.97 27.99
C ALA A 2 -20.86 -19.12 27.02
N LYS A 3 -21.46 -19.14 25.83
CA LYS A 3 -21.06 -20.01 24.73
C LYS A 3 -19.60 -19.73 24.41
N LYS A 4 -18.70 -20.68 24.75
CA LYS A 4 -17.35 -20.70 24.17
C LYS A 4 -17.49 -20.75 22.66
N ASN A 5 -17.22 -19.64 21.99
CA ASN A 5 -17.09 -19.59 20.54
C ASN A 5 -15.99 -20.58 20.16
N GLY A 6 -16.38 -21.74 19.58
CA GLY A 6 -15.46 -22.76 19.13
C GLY A 6 -14.63 -22.19 18.00
N GLU A 7 -13.42 -21.79 18.31
CA GLU A 7 -12.46 -21.36 17.29
C GLU A 7 -12.31 -22.46 16.24
N LYS A 8 -12.44 -22.11 14.97
CA LYS A 8 -12.27 -23.07 13.87
C LYS A 8 -10.86 -23.65 13.91
N LEU A 9 -10.72 -24.95 13.79
CA LEU A 9 -9.46 -25.67 13.96
C LEU A 9 -8.37 -25.16 13.01
N TYR A 10 -8.71 -24.82 11.77
CA TYR A 10 -7.76 -24.26 10.81
C TYR A 10 -7.19 -22.88 11.26
N SER A 11 -8.00 -22.05 11.94
CA SER A 11 -7.53 -20.75 12.46
C SER A 11 -6.49 -20.93 13.57
N ARG A 12 -6.66 -21.98 14.40
CA ARG A 12 -5.63 -22.35 15.39
C ARG A 12 -4.35 -22.78 14.71
N VAL A 13 -4.44 -23.64 13.69
CA VAL A 13 -3.28 -24.12 12.92
C VAL A 13 -2.58 -22.96 12.24
N PHE A 14 -3.31 -22.05 11.60
CA PHE A 14 -2.78 -20.83 11.00
C PHE A 14 -1.90 -20.05 12.00
N ARG A 15 -2.42 -19.81 13.21
CA ARG A 15 -1.65 -19.11 14.26
C ARG A 15 -0.41 -19.89 14.72
N GLN A 16 -0.49 -21.20 14.81
CA GLN A 16 0.63 -22.06 15.20
C GLN A 16 1.75 -22.04 14.15
N VAL A 17 1.40 -22.12 12.86
CA VAL A 17 2.38 -22.01 11.77
C VAL A 17 3.02 -20.62 11.78
N ARG A 18 2.23 -19.56 11.99
CA ARG A 18 2.78 -18.21 12.12
C ARG A 18 3.72 -18.07 13.31
N ALA A 19 3.37 -18.65 14.45
CA ALA A 19 4.23 -18.68 15.62
C ALA A 19 5.54 -19.43 15.34
N TYR A 20 5.48 -20.55 14.62
CA TYR A 20 6.65 -21.31 14.20
C TYR A 20 7.59 -20.44 13.33
N ILE A 21 7.04 -19.73 12.32
CA ILE A 21 7.82 -18.82 11.46
C ILE A 21 8.57 -17.80 12.30
N LEU A 22 7.91 -17.17 13.27
CA LEU A 22 8.51 -16.14 14.14
C LEU A 22 9.56 -16.74 15.08
N GLN A 23 9.29 -17.88 15.72
CA GLN A 23 10.21 -18.51 16.66
C GLN A 23 11.50 -19.01 16.00
N HIS A 24 11.41 -19.42 14.74
CA HIS A 24 12.58 -19.90 13.99
C HIS A 24 13.23 -18.82 13.11
N ASN A 25 12.76 -17.55 13.23
CA ASN A 25 13.26 -16.42 12.45
C ASN A 25 13.31 -16.69 10.93
N LEU A 26 12.31 -17.41 10.40
CA LEU A 26 12.24 -17.70 8.98
C LEU A 26 12.09 -16.42 8.17
N GLN A 27 12.87 -16.32 7.10
CA GLN A 27 12.87 -15.17 6.20
C GLN A 27 12.12 -15.48 4.90
N PRO A 28 11.67 -14.46 4.16
CA PRO A 28 11.14 -14.66 2.82
C PRO A 28 12.12 -15.48 1.95
N GLY A 29 11.61 -16.54 1.33
CA GLY A 29 12.41 -17.52 0.57
C GLY A 29 12.68 -18.82 1.34
N ASP A 30 12.58 -18.82 2.67
CA ASP A 30 12.79 -20.03 3.47
C ASP A 30 11.64 -21.01 3.30
N LEU A 31 12.00 -22.30 3.38
CA LEU A 31 11.04 -23.40 3.36
C LEU A 31 10.43 -23.61 4.76
N LEU A 32 9.12 -23.77 4.81
CA LEU A 32 8.44 -24.34 5.97
C LEU A 32 8.77 -25.85 6.08
N PRO A 33 8.65 -26.43 7.27
CA PRO A 33 8.70 -27.89 7.43
C PRO A 33 7.73 -28.58 6.48
N THR A 34 8.02 -29.83 6.12
CA THR A 34 7.15 -30.60 5.24
C THR A 34 5.74 -30.72 5.83
N GLU A 35 4.74 -30.96 4.96
CA GLU A 35 3.35 -31.21 5.39
C GLU A 35 3.28 -32.33 6.44
N GLN A 36 4.06 -33.39 6.26
CA GLN A 36 4.13 -34.49 7.21
C GLN A 36 4.65 -34.02 8.59
N THR A 37 5.76 -33.30 8.60
CA THR A 37 6.37 -32.75 9.82
C THR A 37 5.40 -31.81 10.54
N LEU A 38 4.73 -30.91 9.80
CA LEU A 38 3.76 -29.97 10.39
C LEU A 38 2.53 -30.70 10.96
N VAL A 39 2.04 -31.74 10.29
CA VAL A 39 0.92 -32.59 10.80
C VAL A 39 1.30 -33.22 12.13
N GLU A 40 2.49 -33.81 12.20
CA GLU A 40 3.00 -34.46 13.43
C GLU A 40 3.21 -33.46 14.57
N MET A 41 3.88 -32.33 14.27
CA MET A 41 4.17 -31.28 15.26
C MET A 41 2.88 -30.62 15.82
N LEU A 42 1.90 -30.39 14.97
CA LEU A 42 0.69 -29.65 15.35
C LEU A 42 -0.44 -30.57 15.83
N GLY A 43 -0.30 -31.88 15.64
CA GLY A 43 -1.30 -32.88 16.04
C GLY A 43 -2.64 -32.72 15.34
N VAL A 44 -2.60 -32.42 14.03
CA VAL A 44 -3.80 -32.14 13.21
C VAL A 44 -3.87 -33.06 11.99
N SER A 45 -5.05 -33.15 11.37
CA SER A 45 -5.18 -33.89 10.11
C SER A 45 -4.54 -33.12 8.95
N ARG A 46 -4.11 -33.84 7.91
CA ARG A 46 -3.58 -33.24 6.67
C ARG A 46 -4.56 -32.25 6.05
N ASN A 47 -5.85 -32.54 6.06
CA ASN A 47 -6.87 -31.66 5.49
C ASN A 47 -6.94 -30.32 6.22
N VAL A 48 -6.90 -30.33 7.55
CA VAL A 48 -6.91 -29.10 8.36
C VAL A 48 -5.65 -28.28 8.14
N LEU A 49 -4.48 -28.92 8.04
CA LEU A 49 -3.23 -28.23 7.71
C LEU A 49 -3.30 -27.60 6.32
N ARG A 50 -3.78 -28.33 5.32
CA ARG A 50 -3.91 -27.81 3.94
C ARG A 50 -4.86 -26.62 3.85
N GLU A 51 -5.97 -26.62 4.58
CA GLU A 51 -6.86 -25.45 4.65
C GLU A 51 -6.15 -24.23 5.27
N ALA A 52 -5.37 -24.44 6.32
CA ALA A 52 -4.59 -23.36 6.92
C ALA A 52 -3.52 -22.83 5.95
N ILE A 53 -2.77 -23.72 5.29
CA ILE A 53 -1.75 -23.32 4.29
C ILE A 53 -2.39 -22.60 3.10
N LYS A 54 -3.52 -23.06 2.57
CA LYS A 54 -4.28 -22.37 1.52
C LYS A 54 -4.71 -20.97 1.95
N SER A 55 -5.17 -20.82 3.20
CA SER A 55 -5.53 -19.51 3.74
C SER A 55 -4.30 -18.59 3.84
N MET A 56 -3.14 -19.12 4.23
CA MET A 56 -1.88 -18.36 4.26
C MET A 56 -1.40 -18.00 2.85
N GLU A 57 -1.60 -18.90 1.87
CA GLU A 57 -1.27 -18.65 0.47
C GLU A 57 -2.17 -17.58 -0.14
N LEU A 58 -3.46 -17.63 0.14
CA LEU A 58 -4.43 -16.61 -0.26
C LEU A 58 -4.06 -15.22 0.31
N LEU A 59 -3.57 -15.18 1.56
CA LEU A 59 -3.08 -13.94 2.19
C LEU A 59 -1.68 -13.53 1.71
N GLY A 60 -1.09 -14.24 0.73
CA GLY A 60 0.23 -13.93 0.21
C GLY A 60 1.39 -14.20 1.17
N MET A 61 1.17 -14.93 2.27
CA MET A 61 2.20 -15.21 3.27
C MET A 61 3.14 -16.35 2.87
N VAL A 62 2.64 -17.32 2.11
CA VAL A 62 3.39 -18.48 1.65
C VAL A 62 3.07 -18.79 0.19
N SER A 63 3.89 -19.63 -0.43
CA SER A 63 3.63 -20.25 -1.74
C SER A 63 3.86 -21.74 -1.63
N ALA A 64 2.83 -22.54 -1.88
CA ALA A 64 2.89 -24.00 -1.87
C ALA A 64 3.08 -24.51 -3.30
N GLN A 65 4.21 -25.16 -3.59
CA GLN A 65 4.52 -25.72 -4.90
C GLN A 65 4.67 -27.24 -4.81
N PRO A 66 3.95 -28.01 -5.64
CA PRO A 66 4.12 -29.46 -5.70
C PRO A 66 5.59 -29.84 -5.93
N GLY A 67 6.12 -30.74 -5.11
CA GLY A 67 7.51 -31.21 -5.20
C GLY A 67 8.58 -30.25 -4.67
N ARG A 68 8.25 -28.97 -4.44
CA ARG A 68 9.19 -27.98 -3.89
C ARG A 68 8.93 -27.64 -2.43
N GLY A 69 7.71 -27.94 -1.93
CA GLY A 69 7.31 -27.60 -0.57
C GLY A 69 6.61 -26.23 -0.48
N THR A 70 6.52 -25.72 0.74
CA THR A 70 5.89 -24.42 1.04
C THR A 70 6.96 -23.42 1.43
N THR A 71 7.08 -22.34 0.66
CA THR A 71 8.05 -21.26 0.86
C THR A 71 7.41 -20.05 1.51
N LEU A 72 8.09 -19.40 2.45
CA LEU A 72 7.65 -18.11 3.02
C LEU A 72 7.82 -17.01 1.96
N LYS A 73 6.80 -16.18 1.79
CA LYS A 73 6.84 -15.01 0.90
C LYS A 73 7.18 -13.74 1.68
N ALA A 74 7.71 -12.74 0.97
CA ALA A 74 7.73 -11.40 1.51
C ALA A 74 6.30 -10.95 1.80
N PHE A 75 6.10 -10.33 2.97
CA PHE A 75 4.78 -9.83 3.34
C PHE A 75 4.35 -8.73 2.37
N SER A 76 3.16 -8.88 1.78
CA SER A 76 2.50 -7.86 1.00
C SER A 76 1.13 -7.57 1.63
N LEU A 77 0.79 -6.30 1.72
CA LEU A 77 -0.54 -5.86 2.13
C LEU A 77 -1.54 -5.85 0.97
N ASP A 78 -1.10 -6.10 -0.25
CA ASP A 78 -1.91 -5.97 -1.47
C ASP A 78 -3.22 -6.73 -1.37
N PHE A 79 -3.15 -8.01 -0.98
CA PHE A 79 -4.35 -8.83 -0.82
C PHE A 79 -5.32 -8.24 0.23
N VAL A 80 -4.80 -7.75 1.34
CA VAL A 80 -5.62 -7.18 2.42
C VAL A 80 -6.28 -5.90 1.93
N PHE A 81 -5.52 -5.00 1.31
CA PHE A 81 -6.05 -3.75 0.78
C PHE A 81 -7.02 -3.96 -0.36
N GLN A 82 -6.70 -4.81 -1.34
CA GLN A 82 -7.62 -5.13 -2.45
C GLN A 82 -8.97 -5.66 -1.94
N ASN A 83 -8.97 -6.51 -0.89
CA ASN A 83 -10.21 -7.03 -0.33
C ASN A 83 -10.96 -6.00 0.52
N VAL A 84 -10.26 -5.17 1.29
CA VAL A 84 -10.88 -4.04 2.02
C VAL A 84 -11.56 -3.09 1.05
N ILE A 85 -10.91 -2.81 -0.08
CA ILE A 85 -11.43 -1.91 -1.09
C ILE A 85 -12.57 -2.54 -1.87
N PHE A 86 -12.44 -3.81 -2.28
CA PHE A 86 -13.54 -4.52 -2.93
C PHE A 86 -14.79 -4.55 -2.03
N ALA A 87 -14.60 -4.78 -0.73
CA ALA A 87 -15.70 -4.73 0.24
C ALA A 87 -16.29 -3.30 0.38
N ALA A 88 -15.45 -2.28 0.34
CA ALA A 88 -15.85 -0.88 0.44
C ALA A 88 -16.44 -0.34 -0.87
N ALA A 89 -15.99 -0.81 -2.03
CA ALA A 89 -16.52 -0.42 -3.35
C ALA A 89 -17.97 -0.88 -3.57
N GLY A 90 -18.47 -1.86 -2.80
CA GLY A 90 -19.90 -2.25 -2.79
C GLY A 90 -20.79 -1.27 -2.02
N GLU A 91 -20.20 -0.35 -1.26
CA GLU A 91 -20.92 0.59 -0.38
C GLU A 91 -20.64 2.08 -0.71
N GLU A 92 -20.36 2.43 -1.99
CA GLU A 92 -20.27 3.80 -2.50
C GLU A 92 -18.89 4.51 -2.44
N ASP A 93 -18.81 5.64 -3.18
CA ASP A 93 -17.69 6.58 -3.43
C ASP A 93 -16.83 7.01 -2.21
N ASN A 94 -17.25 6.69 -1.00
CA ASN A 94 -16.57 7.07 0.23
C ASN A 94 -15.24 6.31 0.47
N ALA A 95 -15.13 5.06 0.07
CA ALA A 95 -13.95 4.26 0.41
C ALA A 95 -12.68 4.76 -0.29
N VAL A 96 -12.80 5.15 -1.56
CA VAL A 96 -11.69 5.74 -2.32
C VAL A 96 -11.28 7.07 -1.68
N ALA A 97 -12.25 7.92 -1.31
CA ALA A 97 -11.98 9.19 -0.64
C ALA A 97 -11.29 9.00 0.73
N GLU A 98 -11.70 7.99 1.49
CA GLU A 98 -11.07 7.65 2.77
C GLU A 98 -9.63 7.14 2.57
N MET A 99 -9.37 6.33 1.54
CA MET A 99 -8.04 5.86 1.20
C MET A 99 -7.12 7.01 0.75
N LEU A 100 -7.63 7.95 -0.04
CA LEU A 100 -6.89 9.16 -0.42
C LEU A 100 -6.58 10.06 0.78
N GLU A 101 -7.49 10.16 1.76
CA GLU A 101 -7.23 10.87 3.01
C GLU A 101 -6.14 10.18 3.85
N ILE A 102 -6.14 8.84 3.91
CA ILE A 102 -5.07 8.07 4.56
C ILE A 102 -3.73 8.33 3.86
N ARG A 103 -3.68 8.25 2.52
CA ARG A 103 -2.49 8.57 1.73
C ARG A 103 -1.96 9.96 2.05
N LYS A 104 -2.82 10.98 2.02
CA LYS A 104 -2.47 12.35 2.40
C LYS A 104 -1.85 12.41 3.79
N ARG A 105 -2.43 11.74 4.78
CA ARG A 105 -1.91 11.71 6.15
C ARG A 105 -0.52 11.06 6.23
N LEU A 106 -0.33 9.97 5.52
CA LEU A 106 0.96 9.28 5.46
C LEU A 106 2.02 10.18 4.82
N GLU A 107 1.76 10.72 3.64
CA GLU A 107 2.73 11.53 2.91
C GLU A 107 3.08 12.83 3.66
N LEU A 108 2.10 13.56 4.20
CA LEU A 108 2.36 14.75 5.00
C LEU A 108 3.06 14.42 6.33
N GLY A 109 2.76 13.27 6.95
CA GLY A 109 3.40 12.84 8.18
C GLY A 109 4.87 12.49 8.01
N TYR A 110 5.26 11.97 6.84
CA TYR A 110 6.63 11.55 6.55
C TYR A 110 7.42 12.53 5.67
N MET A 111 6.83 13.67 5.25
CA MET A 111 7.45 14.58 4.28
C MET A 111 8.81 15.14 4.73
N ARG A 112 8.99 15.47 6.01
CA ARG A 112 10.26 15.95 6.55
C ARG A 112 11.35 14.87 6.51
N GLN A 113 10.98 13.64 6.88
CA GLN A 113 11.91 12.52 6.82
C GLN A 113 12.27 12.20 5.37
N ALA A 114 11.31 12.28 4.44
CA ALA A 114 11.55 12.13 3.02
C ALA A 114 12.55 13.19 2.52
N PHE A 115 12.29 14.47 2.77
CA PHE A 115 13.20 15.57 2.39
C PHE A 115 14.61 15.35 2.91
N ALA A 116 14.77 15.05 4.20
CA ALA A 116 16.06 14.86 4.84
C ALA A 116 16.84 13.63 4.35
N SER A 117 16.16 12.61 3.80
CA SER A 117 16.77 11.35 3.36
C SER A 117 17.15 11.33 1.88
N LEU A 118 16.49 12.14 1.03
CA LEU A 118 16.74 12.18 -0.41
C LEU A 118 18.18 12.63 -0.72
N GLN A 119 18.78 11.97 -1.72
CA GLN A 119 20.10 12.27 -2.22
C GLN A 119 20.02 13.03 -3.55
N PRO A 120 21.07 13.74 -4.00
CA PRO A 120 21.06 14.49 -5.27
C PRO A 120 20.59 13.65 -6.47
N GLN A 121 21.00 12.38 -6.55
CA GLN A 121 20.57 11.47 -7.62
C GLN A 121 19.06 11.16 -7.59
N ASP A 122 18.48 11.12 -6.40
CA ASP A 122 17.04 10.88 -6.26
C ASP A 122 16.25 12.09 -6.75
N ILE A 123 16.74 13.30 -6.48
CA ILE A 123 16.14 14.55 -6.97
C ILE A 123 16.21 14.64 -8.49
N VAL A 124 17.34 14.23 -9.09
CA VAL A 124 17.46 14.12 -10.56
C VAL A 124 16.45 13.12 -11.13
N HIS A 125 16.27 11.98 -10.46
CA HIS A 125 15.27 10.98 -10.87
C HIS A 125 13.85 11.54 -10.77
N ILE A 126 13.49 12.18 -9.65
CA ILE A 126 12.18 12.83 -9.45
C ILE A 126 11.92 13.88 -10.53
N ARG A 127 12.94 14.69 -10.88
CA ARG A 127 12.86 15.66 -11.98
C ARG A 127 12.57 14.96 -13.31
N SER A 128 13.21 13.82 -13.60
CA SER A 128 12.98 13.07 -14.84
C SER A 128 11.56 12.54 -14.94
N ILE A 129 10.97 12.09 -13.83
CA ILE A 129 9.56 11.67 -13.78
C ILE A 129 8.66 12.88 -14.05
N MET A 130 8.94 14.03 -13.42
CA MET A 130 8.15 15.25 -13.64
C MET A 130 8.15 15.70 -15.10
N GLU A 131 9.31 15.60 -15.80
CA GLU A 131 9.37 15.90 -17.24
C GLU A 131 8.56 14.91 -18.08
N THR A 132 8.47 13.64 -17.65
CA THR A 132 7.59 12.66 -18.30
C THR A 132 6.13 13.03 -18.11
N ILE A 133 5.73 13.39 -16.88
CA ILE A 133 4.37 13.86 -16.56
C ILE A 133 3.98 15.05 -17.44
N LYS A 134 4.86 16.06 -17.58
CA LYS A 134 4.61 17.22 -18.46
C LYS A 134 4.39 16.82 -19.91
N LYS A 135 5.22 15.91 -20.45
CA LYS A 135 5.07 15.42 -21.82
C LYS A 135 3.75 14.66 -22.04
N GLN A 136 3.34 13.85 -21.07
CA GLN A 136 2.05 13.16 -21.14
C GLN A 136 0.91 14.17 -21.14
N TRP A 137 0.96 15.17 -20.25
CA TRP A 137 -0.03 16.23 -20.19
C TRP A 137 -0.10 17.06 -21.48
N GLU A 138 1.03 17.48 -22.06
CA GLU A 138 1.10 18.20 -23.34
C GLU A 138 0.48 17.42 -24.49
N ASN A 139 0.58 16.07 -24.45
CA ASN A 139 -0.02 15.16 -25.41
C ASN A 139 -1.47 14.77 -25.08
N HIS A 140 -2.09 15.40 -24.07
CA HIS A 140 -3.43 15.07 -23.58
C HIS A 140 -3.59 13.60 -23.12
N ASN A 141 -2.50 12.97 -22.70
CA ASN A 141 -2.48 11.64 -22.15
C ASN A 141 -2.68 11.65 -20.64
N PHE A 142 -3.18 10.52 -20.11
CA PHE A 142 -3.20 10.29 -18.67
C PHE A 142 -1.81 9.94 -18.17
N PHE A 143 -1.45 10.46 -17.00
CA PHE A 143 -0.16 10.22 -16.37
C PHE A 143 -0.29 9.58 -14.96
N HIS A 144 -1.34 8.80 -14.74
CA HIS A 144 -1.58 8.21 -13.41
C HIS A 144 -0.43 7.31 -12.93
N ALA A 145 0.18 6.53 -13.82
CA ALA A 145 1.34 5.71 -13.48
C ALA A 145 2.56 6.58 -13.11
N ASP A 146 2.80 7.65 -13.87
CA ASP A 146 3.89 8.58 -13.61
C ASP A 146 3.63 9.39 -12.31
N ASP A 147 2.37 9.73 -12.00
CA ASP A 147 1.93 10.36 -10.74
C ASP A 147 2.26 9.46 -9.54
N ARG A 148 1.93 8.16 -9.66
CA ARG A 148 2.33 7.15 -8.68
C ARG A 148 3.85 7.10 -8.49
N ASP A 149 4.59 6.97 -9.59
CA ASP A 149 6.04 6.84 -9.56
C ASP A 149 6.70 8.09 -8.97
N PHE A 150 6.15 9.28 -9.22
CA PHE A 150 6.57 10.54 -8.60
C PHE A 150 6.45 10.49 -7.08
N HIS A 151 5.29 10.13 -6.56
CA HIS A 151 5.07 10.04 -5.12
C HIS A 151 5.91 8.92 -4.48
N MET A 152 6.00 7.76 -5.12
CA MET A 152 6.84 6.68 -4.62
C MET A 152 8.33 7.06 -4.57
N ALA A 153 8.82 7.83 -5.56
CA ALA A 153 10.19 8.32 -5.59
C ALA A 153 10.48 9.31 -4.46
N LEU A 154 9.54 10.19 -4.10
CA LEU A 154 9.67 11.12 -2.96
C LEU A 154 9.96 10.41 -1.64
N PHE A 155 9.37 9.24 -1.42
CA PHE A 155 9.48 8.49 -0.17
C PHE A 155 10.42 7.28 -0.26
N SER A 156 11.15 7.11 -1.37
CA SER A 156 12.00 5.94 -1.65
C SER A 156 13.11 5.70 -0.62
N ARG A 157 13.58 6.76 0.05
CA ARG A 157 14.64 6.70 1.06
C ARG A 157 14.13 6.68 2.50
N VAL A 158 12.83 6.73 2.70
CA VAL A 158 12.27 6.59 4.05
C VAL A 158 12.42 5.14 4.49
N ASP A 159 13.20 4.91 5.56
CA ASP A 159 13.45 3.56 6.10
C ASP A 159 12.23 3.05 6.88
N ASN A 160 11.13 2.83 6.15
CA ASN A 160 9.91 2.25 6.67
C ASN A 160 9.23 1.41 5.57
N ARG A 161 9.58 0.13 5.51
CA ARG A 161 9.04 -0.80 4.52
C ARG A 161 7.51 -0.90 4.58
N THR A 162 6.93 -0.85 5.78
CA THR A 162 5.46 -0.91 5.93
C THR A 162 4.79 0.32 5.31
N LEU A 163 5.37 1.52 5.50
CA LEU A 163 4.90 2.73 4.84
C LEU A 163 4.90 2.58 3.32
N GLN A 164 6.01 2.12 2.75
CA GLN A 164 6.14 1.92 1.29
C GLN A 164 5.08 0.95 0.78
N THR A 165 4.92 -0.21 1.43
CA THR A 165 3.91 -1.21 1.05
C THR A 165 2.48 -0.65 1.17
N MET A 166 2.19 0.15 2.20
CA MET A 166 0.88 0.81 2.35
C MET A 166 0.63 1.83 1.24
N MET A 167 1.63 2.65 0.91
CA MET A 167 1.52 3.62 -0.17
C MET A 167 1.29 2.95 -1.52
N GLU A 168 2.08 1.91 -1.85
CA GLU A 168 1.90 1.10 -3.07
C GLU A 168 0.48 0.58 -3.18
N ALA A 169 -0.02 -0.08 -2.13
CA ALA A 169 -1.35 -0.64 -2.12
C ALA A 169 -2.45 0.42 -2.29
N ILE A 170 -2.32 1.60 -1.68
CA ILE A 170 -3.28 2.69 -1.85
C ILE A 170 -3.27 3.20 -3.29
N TRP A 171 -2.09 3.30 -3.92
CA TRP A 171 -1.97 3.71 -5.32
C TRP A 171 -2.57 2.70 -6.30
N ASP A 172 -2.37 1.40 -6.07
CA ASP A 172 -2.95 0.34 -6.90
C ASP A 172 -4.47 0.36 -6.87
N VAL A 173 -5.05 0.80 -5.74
CA VAL A 173 -6.50 1.03 -5.60
C VAL A 173 -6.95 2.20 -6.43
N ASP A 174 -6.30 3.36 -6.27
CA ASP A 174 -6.66 4.59 -6.99
C ASP A 174 -6.60 4.38 -8.51
N ALA A 175 -5.71 3.49 -8.99
CA ALA A 175 -5.62 3.10 -10.40
C ALA A 175 -6.87 2.39 -10.94
N ASN A 176 -7.53 1.59 -10.10
CA ASN A 176 -8.67 0.76 -10.48
C ASN A 176 -10.00 1.54 -10.44
N PHE A 177 -10.06 2.66 -9.73
CA PHE A 177 -11.26 3.50 -9.63
C PHE A 177 -11.13 4.74 -10.53
N LYS A 178 -11.67 4.63 -11.74
CA LYS A 178 -11.75 5.76 -12.69
C LYS A 178 -12.88 6.68 -12.26
N THR A 179 -12.58 7.90 -11.84
CA THR A 179 -13.57 8.95 -11.66
C THR A 179 -13.38 10.05 -12.67
N ASP A 180 -14.45 10.49 -13.34
CA ASP A 180 -14.44 11.61 -14.30
C ASP A 180 -13.96 12.94 -13.67
N GLU A 181 -13.99 13.05 -12.33
CA GLU A 181 -13.46 14.18 -11.60
C GLU A 181 -11.94 14.31 -11.66
N LYS A 182 -11.20 13.20 -11.88
CA LYS A 182 -9.74 13.23 -12.04
C LYS A 182 -9.30 14.07 -13.25
N LEU A 183 -10.16 14.20 -14.27
CA LEU A 183 -9.88 14.94 -15.49
C LEU A 183 -9.91 16.47 -15.32
N LYS A 184 -10.63 16.98 -14.31
CA LYS A 184 -10.92 18.43 -14.19
C LYS A 184 -9.78 19.24 -13.55
N HIS A 185 -8.76 18.59 -12.96
CA HIS A 185 -7.74 19.26 -12.16
C HIS A 185 -6.29 18.92 -12.56
N LEU A 186 -6.07 18.43 -13.78
CA LEU A 186 -4.74 18.01 -14.25
C LEU A 186 -3.74 19.18 -14.27
N ASP A 187 -4.18 20.36 -14.74
CA ASP A 187 -3.31 21.56 -14.81
C ASP A 187 -2.80 21.98 -13.43
N ASP A 188 -3.70 21.98 -12.44
CA ASP A 188 -3.37 22.32 -11.05
C ASP A 188 -2.40 21.28 -10.45
N THR A 189 -2.57 20.01 -10.78
CA THR A 189 -1.67 18.92 -10.35
C THR A 189 -0.25 19.13 -10.88
N ILE A 190 -0.09 19.47 -12.16
CA ILE A 190 1.22 19.73 -12.79
C ILE A 190 1.96 20.87 -12.07
N ILE A 191 1.27 21.99 -11.83
CA ILE A 191 1.86 23.15 -11.15
C ILE A 191 2.31 22.78 -9.74
N LYS A 192 1.51 22.00 -9.01
CA LYS A 192 1.80 21.58 -7.64
C LYS A 192 3.00 20.63 -7.57
N HIS A 193 3.07 19.64 -8.46
CA HIS A 193 4.23 18.76 -8.55
C HIS A 193 5.50 19.52 -8.92
N GLU A 194 5.43 20.45 -9.88
CA GLU A 194 6.57 21.28 -10.23
C GLU A 194 7.10 22.11 -9.06
N ASN A 195 6.21 22.64 -8.21
CA ASN A 195 6.60 23.37 -7.00
C ASN A 195 7.32 22.48 -5.99
N ILE A 196 6.89 21.23 -5.83
CA ILE A 196 7.58 20.23 -4.99
C ILE A 196 9.00 20.01 -5.50
N VAL A 197 9.16 19.76 -6.81
CA VAL A 197 10.48 19.50 -7.40
C VAL A 197 11.41 20.73 -7.28
N ARG A 198 10.91 21.93 -7.54
CA ARG A 198 11.70 23.16 -7.38
C ARG A 198 12.19 23.37 -5.96
N ALA A 199 11.36 23.05 -4.97
CA ALA A 199 11.76 23.14 -3.57
C ALA A 199 12.86 22.13 -3.20
N LEU A 200 12.79 20.90 -3.74
CA LEU A 200 13.83 19.89 -3.60
C LEU A 200 15.15 20.33 -4.26
N GLU A 201 15.10 20.84 -5.48
CA GLU A 201 16.28 21.33 -6.24
C GLU A 201 16.93 22.52 -5.54
N ALA A 202 16.14 23.39 -4.90
CA ALA A 202 16.60 24.52 -4.12
C ALA A 202 17.10 24.10 -2.72
N ASN A 203 16.98 22.83 -2.34
CA ASN A 203 17.25 22.32 -0.99
C ASN A 203 16.56 23.15 0.10
N ASN A 204 15.30 23.52 -0.13
CA ASN A 204 14.50 24.37 0.76
C ASN A 204 13.36 23.56 1.40
N GLU A 205 13.58 23.13 2.64
CA GLU A 205 12.63 22.30 3.39
C GLU A 205 11.29 23.01 3.62
N GLU A 206 11.32 24.29 3.98
CA GLU A 206 10.09 25.07 4.23
C GLU A 206 9.23 25.19 2.97
N ALA A 207 9.87 25.47 1.82
CA ALA A 207 9.20 25.53 0.53
C ALA A 207 8.64 24.15 0.12
N PHE A 208 9.38 23.07 0.42
CA PHE A 208 8.93 21.70 0.17
C PHE A 208 7.70 21.36 0.99
N GLU A 209 7.70 21.64 2.30
CA GLU A 209 6.54 21.42 3.17
C GLU A 209 5.31 22.20 2.68
N ALA A 210 5.51 23.48 2.35
CA ALA A 210 4.43 24.33 1.83
C ALA A 210 3.87 23.77 0.50
N ALA A 211 4.74 23.30 -0.40
CA ALA A 211 4.35 22.71 -1.68
C ALA A 211 3.57 21.39 -1.48
N MET A 212 4.03 20.52 -0.57
CA MET A 212 3.34 19.27 -0.21
C MET A 212 1.96 19.54 0.39
N MET A 213 1.84 20.50 1.31
CA MET A 213 0.55 20.90 1.88
C MET A 213 -0.39 21.45 0.81
N ALA A 214 0.10 22.31 -0.09
CA ALA A 214 -0.67 22.86 -1.20
C ALA A 214 -1.13 21.77 -2.20
N HIS A 215 -0.27 20.78 -2.45
CA HIS A 215 -0.62 19.64 -3.31
C HIS A 215 -1.86 18.91 -2.77
N PHE A 216 -1.91 18.63 -1.48
CA PHE A 216 -3.02 17.93 -0.83
C PHE A 216 -4.21 18.82 -0.42
N ALA A 217 -4.13 20.12 -0.59
CA ALA A 217 -5.24 21.05 -0.34
C ALA A 217 -6.27 21.09 -1.48
N SER A 218 -6.02 20.42 -2.62
CA SER A 218 -6.96 20.38 -3.75
C SER A 218 -8.24 19.61 -3.41
N GLY A 219 -9.35 19.97 -4.09
CA GLY A 219 -10.68 19.37 -3.88
C GLY A 219 -10.73 17.85 -4.03
N LYS A 220 -9.78 17.25 -4.76
CA LYS A 220 -9.59 15.79 -4.89
C LYS A 220 -9.40 15.09 -3.52
N TYR A 221 -8.82 15.79 -2.54
CA TYR A 221 -8.54 15.28 -1.18
C TYR A 221 -9.45 15.91 -0.13
N SER A 222 -10.40 16.76 -0.52
CA SER A 222 -11.34 17.39 0.40
C SER A 222 -12.61 16.56 0.48
N ARG A 223 -12.85 15.99 1.66
CA ARG A 223 -14.13 15.35 1.99
C ARG A 223 -15.20 16.43 1.87
N LYS A 224 -16.19 16.30 0.98
CA LYS A 224 -17.48 16.99 1.16
C LYS A 224 -18.02 16.44 2.47
N ALA A 225 -18.09 17.31 3.48
CA ALA A 225 -18.81 17.00 4.70
C ALA A 225 -20.26 16.74 4.29
N THR A 226 -20.63 15.48 4.14
CA THR A 226 -22.04 15.10 4.18
C THR A 226 -22.47 15.38 5.61
N SER A 227 -23.24 16.45 5.78
CA SER A 227 -23.98 16.74 7.00
C SER A 227 -24.78 15.49 7.34
N PHE A 228 -24.43 14.85 8.45
CA PHE A 228 -25.36 13.98 9.15
C PHE A 228 -26.46 14.87 9.71
N GLU A 229 -27.46 15.17 8.91
CA GLU A 229 -28.75 15.64 9.37
C GLU A 229 -29.72 14.48 9.23
N GLU A 230 -30.13 14.01 10.40
CA GLU A 230 -31.39 13.36 10.75
C GLU A 230 -31.72 12.00 10.10
N ILE A 231 -31.55 10.95 10.89
CA ILE A 231 -32.58 9.92 11.08
C ILE A 231 -32.90 9.87 12.59
#